data_9120d6588ef3d28ba9c0c47369ae5de9
#
_entry.id   9120d6588ef3d28ba9c0c47369ae5de9
#
_cell.length_a   1.000
_cell.length_b   1.000
_cell.length_c   1.000
_cell.angle_alpha   90.00
_cell.angle_beta   90.00
_cell.angle_gamma   90.00
#
_symmetry.space_group_name_H-M   'P 1'
#
loop_
_entity.id
_entity.type
_entity.pdbx_description
1 polymer ?
#
loop_
_entity_poly.entity_id
_entity_poly.type
_entity_poly.pdbx_seq_one_letter_code
_entity_poly.pdbx_strand_id
1 'polypeptide(L)'
;MDRAVIVGTFEFIGFSLCKHLLEQGCEIDGIHYNKEKEDALINEKRLAIGRNANFYEKNYSSWINSKREIIKNDVIFIDIYDLYIKNELASLREKELIEEFLIKNLDEFKDLQVKIAFLLPIQWLKDISRTHSRLEDAIDILRENNISVSCFYLPVIYGPWQPKEFSFHQALANIKRVKINEREWIHDAIFIEDLICFLSNCSDKLLGESCLLMSSVTGHWQKCADYLSLDYNNNWDSPDLAKGKVIEKAIVCSVKYSEGLEKQRSHILSIEIPDGL
;
A
#
# COMPACT_ATOMS: atom_id res chain seq x y z
N MET A 1 14.72 -10.93 4.64
CA MET A 1 13.43 -11.57 4.29
C MET A 1 13.65 -12.40 3.05
N ASP A 2 13.38 -13.72 3.15
CA ASP A 2 13.65 -14.64 2.02
C ASP A 2 12.38 -14.87 1.19
N ARG A 3 11.20 -14.76 1.84
CA ARG A 3 9.89 -14.94 1.22
C ARG A 3 8.87 -13.96 1.78
N ALA A 4 7.95 -13.52 0.92
CA ALA A 4 6.79 -12.71 1.31
C ALA A 4 5.52 -13.10 0.55
N VAL A 5 4.38 -12.86 1.18
CA VAL A 5 3.06 -12.90 0.55
C VAL A 5 2.56 -11.47 0.44
N ILE A 6 2.18 -11.04 -0.76
CA ILE A 6 1.70 -9.67 -1.01
C ILE A 6 0.26 -9.71 -1.51
N VAL A 7 -0.69 -9.38 -0.64
CA VAL A 7 -2.10 -9.23 -0.98
C VAL A 7 -2.32 -7.83 -1.53
N GLY A 8 -2.79 -7.73 -2.77
CA GLY A 8 -2.83 -6.50 -3.55
C GLY A 8 -1.60 -6.31 -4.44
N THR A 9 -1.00 -7.41 -4.89
CA THR A 9 0.27 -7.38 -5.65
C THR A 9 0.25 -6.54 -6.92
N PHE A 10 -0.89 -6.34 -7.56
CA PHE A 10 -1.02 -5.46 -8.72
C PHE A 10 -1.66 -4.09 -8.36
N GLU A 11 -1.87 -3.81 -7.10
CA GLU A 11 -2.16 -2.46 -6.64
C GLU A 11 -0.87 -1.60 -6.72
N PHE A 12 -0.94 -0.33 -6.39
CA PHE A 12 0.20 0.57 -6.57
C PHE A 12 1.36 0.27 -5.61
N ILE A 13 1.05 0.22 -4.30
CA ILE A 13 2.07 -0.04 -3.29
C ILE A 13 2.49 -1.51 -3.34
N GLY A 14 1.51 -2.43 -3.43
CA GLY A 14 1.78 -3.86 -3.52
C GLY A 14 2.67 -4.23 -4.70
N PHE A 15 2.46 -3.62 -5.87
CA PHE A 15 3.29 -3.85 -7.05
C PHE A 15 4.73 -3.33 -6.87
N SER A 16 4.87 -2.13 -6.34
CA SER A 16 6.18 -1.52 -6.10
C SER A 16 6.99 -2.33 -5.09
N LEU A 17 6.33 -2.83 -4.03
CA LEU A 17 6.94 -3.71 -3.03
C LEU A 17 7.35 -5.06 -3.65
N CYS A 18 6.45 -5.69 -4.41
CA CYS A 18 6.71 -6.95 -5.10
C CYS A 18 7.95 -6.84 -6.00
N LYS A 19 8.00 -5.82 -6.86
CA LYS A 19 9.13 -5.60 -7.75
C LYS A 19 10.45 -5.43 -6.98
N HIS A 20 10.46 -4.59 -5.96
CA HIS A 20 11.64 -4.34 -5.14
C HIS A 20 12.15 -5.62 -4.43
N LEU A 21 11.26 -6.40 -3.83
CA LEU A 21 11.65 -7.64 -3.16
C LEU A 21 12.14 -8.71 -4.13
N LEU A 22 11.55 -8.82 -5.32
CA LEU A 22 12.04 -9.70 -6.38
C LEU A 22 13.44 -9.31 -6.86
N GLU A 23 13.73 -8.00 -6.96
CA GLU A 23 15.07 -7.48 -7.29
C GLU A 23 16.10 -7.82 -6.21
N GLN A 24 15.66 -8.01 -4.96
CA GLN A 24 16.50 -8.48 -3.85
C GLN A 24 16.61 -10.02 -3.78
N GLY A 25 15.97 -10.74 -4.69
CA GLY A 25 16.01 -12.20 -4.75
C GLY A 25 15.02 -12.90 -3.83
N CYS A 26 14.07 -12.17 -3.20
CA CYS A 26 13.02 -12.77 -2.39
C CYS A 26 12.05 -13.60 -3.23
N GLU A 27 11.51 -14.67 -2.66
CA GLU A 27 10.40 -15.42 -3.21
C GLU A 27 9.07 -14.73 -2.87
N ILE A 28 8.20 -14.50 -3.86
CA ILE A 28 6.96 -13.74 -3.68
C ILE A 28 5.75 -14.55 -4.12
N ASP A 29 4.83 -14.79 -3.18
CA ASP A 29 3.45 -15.15 -3.49
C ASP A 29 2.66 -13.85 -3.72
N GLY A 30 2.40 -13.52 -4.98
CA GLY A 30 1.66 -12.33 -5.38
C GLY A 30 0.17 -12.61 -5.48
N ILE A 31 -0.61 -12.07 -4.55
CA ILE A 31 -2.07 -12.27 -4.49
C ILE A 31 -2.74 -11.03 -5.07
N HIS A 32 -3.40 -11.17 -6.22
CA HIS A 32 -4.12 -10.06 -6.83
C HIS A 32 -5.62 -10.11 -6.53
N TYR A 33 -6.23 -8.94 -6.23
CA TYR A 33 -7.66 -8.83 -6.06
C TYR A 33 -8.41 -9.12 -7.36
N ASN A 34 -9.55 -9.79 -7.24
CA ASN A 34 -10.40 -10.08 -8.39
C ASN A 34 -11.07 -8.79 -8.87
N LYS A 35 -10.76 -8.39 -10.10
CA LYS A 35 -11.47 -7.31 -10.76
C LYS A 35 -12.40 -7.89 -11.82
N GLU A 36 -13.59 -7.31 -11.94
CA GLU A 36 -14.59 -7.72 -12.95
C GLU A 36 -14.12 -7.43 -14.40
N LYS A 37 -13.16 -6.51 -14.55
CA LYS A 37 -12.57 -6.15 -15.85
C LYS A 37 -11.05 -6.29 -15.77
N GLU A 38 -10.47 -6.96 -16.76
CA GLU A 38 -9.02 -6.91 -16.98
C GLU A 38 -8.61 -5.45 -17.19
N ASP A 39 -7.77 -4.95 -16.31
CA ASP A 39 -7.17 -3.64 -16.42
C ASP A 39 -5.89 -3.76 -17.27
N ALA A 40 -5.80 -2.99 -18.35
CA ALA A 40 -4.60 -2.96 -19.18
C ALA A 40 -3.33 -2.72 -18.35
N LEU A 41 -3.44 -1.90 -17.30
CA LEU A 41 -2.35 -1.61 -16.37
C LEU A 41 -1.84 -2.87 -15.62
N ILE A 42 -2.71 -3.84 -15.34
CA ILE A 42 -2.31 -5.11 -14.71
C ILE A 42 -1.42 -5.90 -15.66
N ASN A 43 -1.72 -5.91 -16.96
CA ASN A 43 -0.90 -6.59 -17.95
C ASN A 43 0.47 -5.93 -18.09
N GLU A 44 0.55 -4.59 -18.06
CA GLU A 44 1.82 -3.87 -18.03
C GLU A 44 2.64 -4.21 -16.78
N LYS A 45 2.00 -4.29 -15.62
CA LYS A 45 2.65 -4.71 -14.37
C LYS A 45 3.17 -6.15 -14.44
N ARG A 46 2.41 -7.08 -15.04
CA ARG A 46 2.86 -8.45 -15.29
C ARG A 46 4.08 -8.49 -16.21
N LEU A 47 4.07 -7.69 -17.29
CA LEU A 47 5.21 -7.55 -18.19
C LEU A 47 6.43 -6.99 -17.48
N ALA A 48 6.26 -6.01 -16.59
CA ALA A 48 7.33 -5.41 -15.81
C ALA A 48 7.96 -6.37 -14.78
N ILE A 49 7.20 -7.32 -14.23
CA ILE A 49 7.74 -8.43 -13.42
C ILE A 49 8.45 -9.45 -14.31
N GLY A 50 7.94 -9.67 -15.51
CA GLY A 50 8.49 -10.62 -16.48
C GLY A 50 8.40 -12.08 -16.00
N ARG A 51 9.31 -12.92 -16.53
CA ARG A 51 9.42 -14.35 -16.17
C ARG A 51 10.37 -14.52 -14.98
N ASN A 52 10.01 -13.95 -13.83
CA ASN A 52 10.82 -14.12 -12.63
C ASN A 52 10.50 -15.46 -11.97
N ALA A 53 11.51 -16.30 -11.76
CA ALA A 53 11.35 -17.64 -11.20
C ALA A 53 10.90 -17.62 -9.73
N ASN A 54 11.07 -16.49 -9.03
CA ASN A 54 10.69 -16.32 -7.64
C ASN A 54 9.29 -15.68 -7.48
N PHE A 55 8.54 -15.49 -8.58
CA PHE A 55 7.21 -14.89 -8.53
C PHE A 55 6.11 -15.91 -8.81
N TYR A 56 5.18 -16.07 -7.87
CA TYR A 56 4.01 -16.95 -7.97
C TYR A 56 2.73 -16.13 -7.89
N GLU A 57 2.07 -15.95 -9.03
CA GLU A 57 0.79 -15.22 -9.10
C GLU A 57 -0.37 -16.10 -8.66
N LYS A 58 -1.21 -15.59 -7.75
CA LYS A 58 -2.42 -16.25 -7.27
C LYS A 58 -3.60 -15.26 -7.22
N ASN A 59 -4.78 -15.77 -7.52
CA ASN A 59 -6.01 -15.00 -7.43
C ASN A 59 -6.53 -14.97 -5.98
N TYR A 60 -6.99 -13.82 -5.51
CA TYR A 60 -7.43 -13.62 -4.12
C TYR A 60 -8.56 -14.57 -3.70
N SER A 61 -9.60 -14.75 -4.53
CA SER A 61 -10.74 -15.63 -4.18
C SER A 61 -10.32 -17.10 -4.06
N SER A 62 -9.44 -17.58 -4.92
CA SER A 62 -8.92 -18.94 -4.82
C SER A 62 -7.94 -19.06 -3.66
N TRP A 63 -7.09 -18.07 -3.43
CA TRP A 63 -6.11 -18.08 -2.35
C TRP A 63 -6.79 -18.07 -0.97
N ILE A 64 -7.81 -17.24 -0.74
CA ILE A 64 -8.46 -17.11 0.56
C ILE A 64 -9.20 -18.39 0.98
N ASN A 65 -9.67 -19.19 0.00
CA ASN A 65 -10.43 -20.41 0.21
C ASN A 65 -9.60 -21.72 0.06
N SER A 66 -8.33 -21.62 -0.38
CA SER A 66 -7.47 -22.80 -0.55
C SER A 66 -6.68 -23.14 0.71
N LYS A 67 -6.20 -24.41 0.80
CA LYS A 67 -5.14 -24.75 1.77
C LYS A 67 -3.86 -24.03 1.31
N ARG A 68 -3.30 -23.19 2.19
CA ARG A 68 -2.17 -22.31 1.86
C ARG A 68 -0.86 -22.98 2.21
N GLU A 69 0.15 -22.66 1.42
CA GLU A 69 1.53 -22.95 1.77
C GLU A 69 2.11 -21.74 2.49
N ILE A 70 1.82 -21.60 3.78
CA ILE A 70 2.48 -20.61 4.64
C ILE A 70 3.68 -21.34 5.26
N ILE A 71 4.83 -20.72 5.17
CA ILE A 71 6.06 -21.27 5.73
C ILE A 71 6.55 -20.44 6.93
N LYS A 72 7.50 -20.98 7.64
CA LYS A 72 8.05 -20.36 8.85
C LYS A 72 8.68 -19.01 8.52
N ASN A 73 8.34 -17.99 9.32
CA ASN A 73 8.79 -16.61 9.21
C ASN A 73 8.30 -15.86 7.96
N ASP A 74 7.25 -16.32 7.28
CA ASP A 74 6.62 -15.55 6.21
C ASP A 74 6.20 -14.17 6.70
N VAL A 75 6.36 -13.19 5.82
CA VAL A 75 5.81 -11.84 6.02
C VAL A 75 4.67 -11.65 5.04
N ILE A 76 3.48 -11.36 5.58
CA ILE A 76 2.26 -11.15 4.78
C ILE A 76 1.94 -9.67 4.78
N PHE A 77 2.07 -9.02 3.63
CA PHE A 77 1.64 -7.63 3.42
C PHE A 77 0.21 -7.64 2.88
N ILE A 78 -0.67 -6.81 3.46
CA ILE A 78 -2.06 -6.66 3.02
C ILE A 78 -2.29 -5.20 2.67
N ASP A 79 -2.38 -4.90 1.37
CA ASP A 79 -2.59 -3.56 0.86
C ASP A 79 -4.09 -3.23 0.82
N ILE A 80 -4.52 -2.46 1.82
CA ILE A 80 -5.88 -1.92 1.92
C ILE A 80 -5.90 -0.45 1.48
N TYR A 81 -4.75 0.24 1.58
CA TYR A 81 -4.62 1.65 1.24
C TYR A 81 -5.08 1.95 -0.18
N ASP A 82 -4.59 1.18 -1.16
CA ASP A 82 -4.93 1.41 -2.56
C ASP A 82 -6.42 1.15 -2.85
N LEU A 83 -7.00 0.11 -2.24
CA LEU A 83 -8.43 -0.16 -2.35
C LEU A 83 -9.28 0.97 -1.76
N TYR A 84 -8.83 1.55 -0.64
CA TYR A 84 -9.52 2.69 -0.02
C TYR A 84 -9.50 3.91 -0.93
N ILE A 85 -8.34 4.30 -1.46
CA ILE A 85 -8.21 5.48 -2.33
C ILE A 85 -9.05 5.32 -3.60
N LYS A 86 -9.07 4.12 -4.20
CA LYS A 86 -9.84 3.82 -5.42
C LYS A 86 -11.32 3.58 -5.18
N ASN A 87 -11.79 3.61 -3.92
CA ASN A 87 -13.15 3.25 -3.53
C ASN A 87 -13.54 1.81 -3.89
N GLU A 88 -12.60 0.89 -3.79
CA GLU A 88 -12.73 -0.52 -4.16
C GLU A 88 -12.65 -1.46 -2.93
N LEU A 89 -12.92 -0.97 -1.71
CA LEU A 89 -12.84 -1.78 -0.48
C LEU A 89 -13.70 -3.06 -0.51
N ALA A 90 -14.77 -3.09 -1.30
CA ALA A 90 -15.57 -4.31 -1.50
C ALA A 90 -14.73 -5.49 -2.02
N SER A 91 -13.66 -5.21 -2.80
CA SER A 91 -12.74 -6.22 -3.33
C SER A 91 -11.94 -6.94 -2.25
N LEU A 92 -11.80 -6.32 -1.05
CA LEU A 92 -11.13 -6.92 0.10
C LEU A 92 -11.90 -8.13 0.65
N ARG A 93 -13.23 -8.21 0.45
CA ARG A 93 -14.08 -9.24 1.03
C ARG A 93 -13.78 -9.41 2.53
N GLU A 94 -13.87 -8.30 3.26
CA GLU A 94 -13.41 -8.15 4.64
C GLU A 94 -13.82 -9.32 5.55
N LYS A 95 -15.09 -9.78 5.46
CA LYS A 95 -15.58 -10.91 6.24
C LYS A 95 -14.76 -12.17 6.00
N GLU A 96 -14.47 -12.49 4.74
CA GLU A 96 -13.70 -13.69 4.38
C GLU A 96 -12.23 -13.55 4.77
N LEU A 97 -11.65 -12.35 4.61
CA LEU A 97 -10.31 -12.07 5.10
C LEU A 97 -10.21 -12.33 6.61
N ILE A 98 -11.16 -11.84 7.38
CA ILE A 98 -11.14 -12.00 8.84
C ILE A 98 -11.41 -13.46 9.23
N GLU A 99 -12.56 -14.03 8.82
CA GLU A 99 -13.01 -15.33 9.31
C GLU A 99 -12.21 -16.49 8.71
N GLU A 100 -11.98 -16.49 7.38
CA GLU A 100 -11.39 -17.63 6.68
C GLU A 100 -9.87 -17.55 6.58
N PHE A 101 -9.29 -16.35 6.74
CA PHE A 101 -7.83 -16.19 6.69
C PHE A 101 -7.22 -15.87 8.04
N LEU A 102 -7.60 -14.77 8.68
CA LEU A 102 -6.93 -14.32 9.89
C LEU A 102 -7.26 -15.21 11.10
N ILE A 103 -8.54 -15.38 11.41
CA ILE A 103 -8.97 -16.06 12.63
C ILE A 103 -8.81 -17.58 12.53
N LYS A 104 -9.15 -18.16 11.39
CA LYS A 104 -9.08 -19.61 11.19
C LYS A 104 -7.66 -20.19 11.24
N ASN A 105 -6.65 -19.37 10.96
CA ASN A 105 -5.24 -19.81 10.91
C ASN A 105 -4.40 -19.31 12.10
N LEU A 106 -5.00 -18.90 13.21
CA LEU A 106 -4.28 -18.35 14.37
C LEU A 106 -3.17 -19.28 14.88
N ASP A 107 -3.48 -20.56 15.07
CA ASP A 107 -2.50 -21.54 15.57
C ASP A 107 -1.35 -21.74 14.58
N GLU A 108 -1.66 -21.84 13.28
CA GLU A 108 -0.67 -21.99 12.23
C GLU A 108 0.24 -20.75 12.14
N PHE A 109 -0.30 -19.53 12.21
CA PHE A 109 0.48 -18.30 12.21
C PHE A 109 1.43 -18.22 13.40
N LYS A 110 0.95 -18.62 14.57
CA LYS A 110 1.76 -18.65 15.78
C LYS A 110 2.89 -19.68 15.68
N ASP A 111 2.59 -20.91 15.27
CA ASP A 111 3.57 -22.00 15.15
C ASP A 111 4.64 -21.69 14.11
N LEU A 112 4.25 -21.08 13.00
CA LEU A 112 5.13 -20.68 11.91
C LEU A 112 5.79 -19.32 12.12
N GLN A 113 5.47 -18.60 13.20
CA GLN A 113 6.00 -17.26 13.50
C GLN A 113 5.74 -16.27 12.35
N VAL A 114 4.56 -16.34 11.75
CA VAL A 114 4.14 -15.46 10.67
C VAL A 114 4.05 -14.02 11.17
N LYS A 115 4.41 -13.10 10.30
CA LYS A 115 4.34 -11.66 10.54
C LYS A 115 3.34 -11.05 9.57
N ILE A 116 2.42 -10.21 10.05
CA ILE A 116 1.39 -9.59 9.20
C ILE A 116 1.58 -8.07 9.23
N ALA A 117 1.59 -7.45 8.06
CA ALA A 117 1.72 -6.01 7.89
C ALA A 117 0.54 -5.47 7.09
N PHE A 118 -0.30 -4.66 7.72
CA PHE A 118 -1.40 -3.96 7.06
C PHE A 118 -0.92 -2.58 6.58
N LEU A 119 -1.18 -2.26 5.31
CA LEU A 119 -0.98 -0.94 4.74
C LEU A 119 -2.34 -0.24 4.72
N LEU A 120 -2.51 0.77 5.57
CA LEU A 120 -3.79 1.38 5.89
C LEU A 120 -3.78 2.88 5.56
N PRO A 121 -4.92 3.46 5.18
CA PRO A 121 -5.01 4.90 5.03
C PRO A 121 -4.99 5.59 6.40
N ILE A 122 -4.27 6.71 6.49
CA ILE A 122 -4.16 7.51 7.73
C ILE A 122 -5.53 8.00 8.21
N GLN A 123 -6.51 8.15 7.30
CA GLN A 123 -7.86 8.57 7.63
C GLN A 123 -8.56 7.65 8.62
N TRP A 124 -8.17 6.38 8.68
CA TRP A 124 -8.73 5.43 9.66
C TRP A 124 -8.38 5.79 11.11
N LEU A 125 -7.32 6.56 11.33
CA LEU A 125 -7.00 7.11 12.66
C LEU A 125 -7.95 8.24 13.10
N LYS A 126 -8.76 8.80 12.19
CA LYS A 126 -9.77 9.83 12.48
C LYS A 126 -11.15 9.25 12.72
N ASP A 127 -11.43 8.11 12.10
CA ASP A 127 -12.78 7.58 12.05
C ASP A 127 -13.18 6.95 13.39
N ILE A 128 -13.75 7.80 14.25
CA ILE A 128 -14.36 7.39 15.53
C ILE A 128 -15.64 6.57 15.28
N SER A 129 -16.15 6.55 14.02
CA SER A 129 -17.45 5.94 13.69
C SER A 129 -17.46 4.41 13.65
N ARG A 130 -16.34 3.76 13.93
CA ARG A 130 -16.17 2.29 13.93
C ARG A 130 -16.48 1.59 12.61
N THR A 131 -16.34 2.28 11.48
CA THR A 131 -16.61 1.69 10.16
C THR A 131 -15.69 0.50 9.85
N HIS A 132 -14.52 0.44 10.51
CA HIS A 132 -13.51 -0.61 10.33
C HIS A 132 -13.29 -1.46 11.60
N SER A 133 -14.24 -1.42 12.55
CA SER A 133 -14.10 -2.08 13.85
C SER A 133 -13.83 -3.59 13.76
N ARG A 134 -14.38 -4.28 12.76
CA ARG A 134 -14.17 -5.73 12.61
C ARG A 134 -12.73 -6.09 12.32
N LEU A 135 -12.05 -5.33 11.45
CA LEU A 135 -10.64 -5.57 11.14
C LEU A 135 -9.75 -5.17 12.34
N GLU A 136 -10.09 -4.10 13.03
CA GLU A 136 -9.41 -3.69 14.28
C GLU A 136 -9.55 -4.78 15.35
N ASP A 137 -10.76 -5.29 15.58
CA ASP A 137 -11.01 -6.40 16.51
C ASP A 137 -10.19 -7.64 16.12
N ALA A 138 -10.12 -7.97 14.82
CA ALA A 138 -9.31 -9.09 14.34
C ALA A 138 -7.81 -8.87 14.55
N ILE A 139 -7.31 -7.66 14.34
CA ILE A 139 -5.92 -7.28 14.63
C ILE A 139 -5.61 -7.45 16.11
N ASP A 140 -6.50 -7.04 17.00
CA ASP A 140 -6.32 -7.19 18.43
C ASP A 140 -6.34 -8.67 18.84
N ILE A 141 -7.23 -9.49 18.29
CA ILE A 141 -7.24 -10.95 18.51
C ILE A 141 -5.91 -11.58 18.06
N LEU A 142 -5.37 -11.20 16.89
CA LEU A 142 -4.08 -11.70 16.41
C LEU A 142 -2.95 -11.35 17.42
N ARG A 143 -2.91 -10.13 17.90
CA ARG A 143 -1.91 -9.65 18.88
C ARG A 143 -2.03 -10.36 20.22
N GLU A 144 -3.26 -10.55 20.72
CA GLU A 144 -3.53 -11.32 21.95
C GLU A 144 -3.05 -12.77 21.84
N ASN A 145 -3.05 -13.35 20.64
CA ASN A 145 -2.50 -14.68 20.36
C ASN A 145 -0.98 -14.67 20.05
N ASN A 146 -0.29 -13.56 20.33
CA ASN A 146 1.15 -13.38 20.13
C ASN A 146 1.60 -13.49 18.67
N ILE A 147 0.73 -13.15 17.72
CA ILE A 147 1.08 -12.99 16.31
C ILE A 147 1.60 -11.58 16.11
N SER A 148 2.72 -11.43 15.42
CA SER A 148 3.32 -10.13 15.12
C SER A 148 2.53 -9.40 14.05
N VAL A 149 1.77 -8.35 14.45
CA VAL A 149 0.93 -7.57 13.53
C VAL A 149 1.33 -6.11 13.56
N SER A 150 1.77 -5.61 12.41
CA SER A 150 2.08 -4.18 12.18
C SER A 150 0.98 -3.51 11.40
N CYS A 151 0.64 -2.28 11.76
CA CYS A 151 -0.26 -1.42 11.02
C CYS A 151 0.50 -0.18 10.57
N PHE A 152 0.67 0.02 9.27
CA PHE A 152 1.31 1.20 8.71
C PHE A 152 0.25 2.13 8.14
N TYR A 153 0.02 3.26 8.81
CA TYR A 153 -0.90 4.31 8.38
C TYR A 153 -0.19 5.28 7.45
N LEU A 154 -0.69 5.41 6.23
CA LEU A 154 -0.03 6.05 5.11
C LEU A 154 -0.72 7.36 4.71
N PRO A 155 0.03 8.46 4.50
CA PRO A 155 -0.45 9.69 3.86
C PRO A 155 -0.59 9.49 2.34
N VAL A 156 -0.56 10.56 1.54
CA VAL A 156 -0.48 10.42 0.08
C VAL A 156 0.83 9.77 -0.31
N ILE A 157 0.76 8.69 -1.08
CA ILE A 157 1.93 8.06 -1.69
C ILE A 157 1.97 8.45 -3.16
N TYR A 158 3.14 8.88 -3.67
CA TYR A 158 3.29 9.30 -5.06
C TYR A 158 4.53 8.68 -5.71
N GLY A 159 4.52 8.61 -7.05
CA GLY A 159 5.61 8.05 -7.85
C GLY A 159 5.11 7.22 -9.04
N PRO A 160 6.01 6.52 -9.76
CA PRO A 160 5.65 5.62 -10.85
C PRO A 160 4.54 4.63 -10.45
N TRP A 161 3.60 4.37 -11.35
CA TRP A 161 2.43 3.51 -11.15
C TRP A 161 1.33 4.06 -10.22
N GLN A 162 1.42 5.31 -9.77
CA GLN A 162 0.35 5.93 -8.98
C GLN A 162 -0.98 5.87 -9.76
N PRO A 163 -2.09 5.44 -9.13
CA PRO A 163 -3.40 5.39 -9.77
C PRO A 163 -3.92 6.77 -10.24
N LYS A 164 -4.72 6.77 -11.32
CA LYS A 164 -5.32 7.98 -11.91
C LYS A 164 -6.29 8.72 -10.98
N GLU A 165 -6.75 8.07 -9.94
CA GLU A 165 -7.61 8.63 -8.90
C GLU A 165 -6.90 9.68 -8.05
N PHE A 166 -5.56 9.69 -8.04
CA PHE A 166 -4.75 10.66 -7.29
C PHE A 166 -4.57 11.98 -8.04
N SER A 167 -4.62 13.06 -7.27
CA SER A 167 -4.47 14.43 -7.80
C SER A 167 -3.13 14.67 -8.50
N PHE A 168 -2.02 14.12 -7.98
CA PHE A 168 -0.71 14.26 -8.61
C PHE A 168 -0.63 13.54 -9.96
N HIS A 169 -1.21 12.34 -10.07
CA HIS A 169 -1.30 11.64 -11.34
C HIS A 169 -2.09 12.46 -12.36
N GLN A 170 -3.27 12.97 -11.95
CA GLN A 170 -4.13 13.79 -12.83
C GLN A 170 -3.41 15.03 -13.34
N ALA A 171 -2.65 15.73 -12.48
CA ALA A 171 -1.87 16.90 -12.87
C ALA A 171 -0.75 16.57 -13.86
N LEU A 172 -0.03 15.47 -13.61
CA LEU A 172 1.07 15.02 -14.47
C LEU A 172 0.58 14.50 -15.83
N ALA A 173 -0.60 13.89 -15.88
CA ALA A 173 -1.29 13.47 -17.11
C ALA A 173 -1.99 14.66 -17.83
N ASN A 174 -1.77 15.91 -17.41
CA ASN A 174 -2.34 17.12 -18.00
C ASN A 174 -3.86 17.13 -18.09
N ILE A 175 -4.56 16.53 -17.11
CA ILE A 175 -6.02 16.57 -17.04
C ILE A 175 -6.47 18.01 -16.77
N LYS A 176 -7.34 18.56 -17.64
CA LYS A 176 -7.77 19.98 -17.62
C LYS A 176 -8.38 20.45 -16.30
N ARG A 177 -8.97 19.56 -15.52
CA ARG A 177 -9.55 19.84 -14.21
C ARG A 177 -9.17 18.74 -13.24
N VAL A 178 -8.10 18.97 -12.53
CA VAL A 178 -7.66 18.06 -11.47
C VAL A 178 -8.68 18.12 -10.32
N LYS A 179 -9.09 16.95 -9.85
CA LYS A 179 -9.91 16.81 -8.64
C LYS A 179 -9.08 16.15 -7.56
N ILE A 180 -8.92 16.86 -6.45
CA ILE A 180 -8.37 16.25 -5.25
C ILE A 180 -9.37 15.21 -4.77
N ASN A 181 -8.92 13.97 -4.65
CA ASN A 181 -9.76 12.89 -4.16
C ASN A 181 -10.04 13.09 -2.66
N GLU A 182 -11.30 13.01 -2.25
CA GLU A 182 -11.71 13.18 -0.84
C GLU A 182 -11.02 12.17 0.10
N ARG A 183 -10.50 11.07 -0.44
CA ARG A 183 -9.76 10.05 0.28
C ARG A 183 -8.26 10.30 0.34
N GLU A 184 -7.73 11.32 -0.34
CA GLU A 184 -6.33 11.71 -0.20
C GLU A 184 -6.10 12.45 1.12
N TRP A 185 -5.00 12.10 1.81
CA TRP A 185 -4.54 12.83 2.98
C TRP A 185 -3.55 13.93 2.58
N ILE A 186 -4.07 15.10 2.22
CA ILE A 186 -3.29 16.21 1.64
C ILE A 186 -2.36 16.95 2.63
N HIS A 187 -2.20 16.47 3.84
CA HIS A 187 -1.31 17.11 4.82
C HIS A 187 0.12 16.62 4.74
N ASP A 188 0.35 15.47 4.07
CA ASP A 188 1.69 14.95 3.85
C ASP A 188 1.74 14.03 2.63
N ALA A 189 2.96 13.81 2.09
CA ALA A 189 3.20 12.91 0.97
C ALA A 189 4.53 12.17 1.13
N ILE A 190 4.59 10.92 0.68
CA ILE A 190 5.81 10.10 0.69
C ILE A 190 6.04 9.57 -0.72
N PHE A 191 7.29 9.67 -1.19
CA PHE A 191 7.69 9.06 -2.46
C PHE A 191 7.69 7.54 -2.35
N ILE A 192 7.18 6.85 -3.37
CA ILE A 192 6.97 5.39 -3.33
C ILE A 192 8.25 4.61 -3.04
N GLU A 193 9.39 4.98 -3.65
CA GLU A 193 10.66 4.28 -3.45
C GLU A 193 11.13 4.39 -1.99
N ASP A 194 10.91 5.53 -1.33
CA ASP A 194 11.24 5.74 0.08
C ASP A 194 10.37 4.88 1.01
N LEU A 195 9.06 4.80 0.71
CA LEU A 195 8.14 3.92 1.42
C LEU A 195 8.57 2.45 1.28
N ILE A 196 8.86 2.01 0.05
CA ILE A 196 9.23 0.61 -0.21
C ILE A 196 10.55 0.26 0.46
N CYS A 197 11.55 1.15 0.41
CA CYS A 197 12.81 0.99 1.14
C CYS A 197 12.56 0.85 2.65
N PHE A 198 11.67 1.66 3.22
CA PHE A 198 11.28 1.54 4.62
C PHE A 198 10.60 0.20 4.90
N LEU A 199 9.59 -0.20 4.14
CA LEU A 199 8.84 -1.45 4.35
C LEU A 199 9.74 -2.69 4.22
N SER A 200 10.63 -2.73 3.24
CA SER A 200 11.56 -3.86 3.02
C SER A 200 12.58 -4.02 4.15
N ASN A 201 13.00 -2.92 4.76
CA ASN A 201 13.97 -2.91 5.87
C ASN A 201 13.33 -3.02 7.26
N CYS A 202 12.01 -2.77 7.36
CA CYS A 202 11.29 -2.79 8.64
C CYS A 202 11.00 -4.18 9.18
N SER A 203 11.13 -5.21 8.34
CA SER A 203 10.68 -6.57 8.66
C SER A 203 11.16 -7.13 10.01
N ASP A 204 12.28 -6.66 10.54
CA ASP A 204 12.85 -7.20 11.80
C ASP A 204 12.70 -6.27 13.02
N LYS A 205 12.45 -4.97 12.86
CA LYS A 205 12.52 -4.00 13.96
C LYS A 205 11.19 -3.36 14.37
N LEU A 206 10.19 -3.35 13.50
CA LEU A 206 8.89 -2.68 13.75
C LEU A 206 7.71 -3.65 13.74
N LEU A 207 7.99 -4.92 13.83
CA LEU A 207 6.97 -5.96 13.82
C LEU A 207 6.22 -5.99 15.14
N GLY A 208 4.90 -5.83 15.05
CA GLY A 208 4.02 -5.77 16.21
C GLY A 208 3.55 -4.35 16.57
N GLU A 209 4.05 -3.32 15.87
CA GLU A 209 3.74 -1.93 16.17
C GLU A 209 2.72 -1.32 15.19
N SER A 210 1.93 -0.38 15.68
CA SER A 210 1.14 0.52 14.83
C SER A 210 1.94 1.79 14.57
N CYS A 211 2.24 2.10 13.31
CA CYS A 211 3.08 3.23 12.92
C CYS A 211 2.34 4.20 12.00
N LEU A 212 2.35 5.48 12.36
CA LEU A 212 1.99 6.58 11.48
C LEU A 212 3.24 6.98 10.70
N LEU A 213 3.23 6.75 9.39
CA LEU A 213 4.36 7.11 8.54
C LEU A 213 4.19 8.53 8.02
N MET A 214 5.21 9.35 8.20
CA MET A 214 5.22 10.74 7.78
C MET A 214 6.50 11.03 7.02
N SER A 215 6.45 11.98 6.10
CA SER A 215 7.66 12.46 5.43
C SER A 215 8.58 13.21 6.41
N SER A 216 9.88 13.07 6.23
CA SER A 216 10.85 13.95 6.92
C SER A 216 10.82 15.41 6.42
N VAL A 217 10.11 15.68 5.33
CA VAL A 217 9.96 17.01 4.72
C VAL A 217 8.66 17.65 5.15
N THR A 218 8.72 18.67 5.98
CA THR A 218 7.54 19.44 6.40
C THR A 218 6.79 20.02 5.20
N GLY A 219 5.46 19.82 5.15
CA GLY A 219 4.60 20.29 4.07
C GLY A 219 4.93 19.62 2.73
N HIS A 220 5.28 18.36 2.72
CA HIS A 220 5.73 17.66 1.51
C HIS A 220 4.63 17.64 0.44
N TRP A 221 3.38 17.34 0.81
CA TRP A 221 2.25 17.37 -0.13
C TRP A 221 2.09 18.75 -0.76
N GLN A 222 2.11 19.83 0.05
CA GLN A 222 1.99 21.21 -0.42
C GLN A 222 3.09 21.57 -1.41
N LYS A 223 4.34 21.18 -1.13
CA LYS A 223 5.47 21.40 -2.05
C LYS A 223 5.30 20.68 -3.38
N CYS A 224 4.74 19.49 -3.37
CA CYS A 224 4.38 18.77 -4.60
C CYS A 224 3.24 19.47 -5.34
N ALA A 225 2.18 19.88 -4.63
CA ALA A 225 1.02 20.57 -5.19
C ALA A 225 1.41 21.92 -5.83
N ASP A 226 2.25 22.71 -5.15
CA ASP A 226 2.77 23.98 -5.66
C ASP A 226 3.62 23.77 -6.94
N TYR A 227 4.47 22.75 -6.94
CA TYR A 227 5.29 22.39 -8.11
C TYR A 227 4.42 22.02 -9.32
N LEU A 228 3.30 21.35 -9.07
CA LEU A 228 2.32 20.94 -10.09
C LEU A 228 1.29 22.03 -10.40
N SER A 229 1.35 23.18 -9.73
CA SER A 229 0.38 24.29 -9.85
C SER A 229 -1.07 23.83 -9.61
N LEU A 230 -1.26 22.95 -8.63
CA LEU A 230 -2.58 22.51 -8.22
C LEU A 230 -3.33 23.62 -7.50
N ASP A 231 -4.61 23.80 -7.84
CA ASP A 231 -5.52 24.66 -7.09
C ASP A 231 -6.06 23.87 -5.88
N TYR A 232 -5.68 24.29 -4.68
CA TYR A 232 -6.14 23.67 -3.44
C TYR A 232 -6.40 24.72 -2.36
N ASN A 233 -7.34 24.42 -1.49
CA ASN A 233 -7.68 25.32 -0.39
C ASN A 233 -6.70 25.14 0.77
N ASN A 234 -6.00 26.21 1.14
CA ASN A 234 -5.02 26.21 2.25
C ASN A 234 -5.65 26.19 3.65
N ASN A 235 -6.99 26.30 3.77
CA ASN A 235 -7.70 26.36 5.05
C ASN A 235 -8.04 24.98 5.64
N TRP A 236 -7.26 23.97 5.33
CA TRP A 236 -7.47 22.63 5.88
C TRP A 236 -6.72 22.53 7.20
N ASP A 237 -7.45 22.68 8.29
CA ASP A 237 -6.91 22.37 9.62
C ASP A 237 -6.41 20.93 9.63
N SER A 238 -5.20 20.74 10.15
CA SER A 238 -4.68 19.39 10.37
C SER A 238 -5.63 18.74 11.40
N PRO A 239 -6.40 17.74 10.98
CA PRO A 239 -7.35 17.16 11.91
C PRO A 239 -6.62 16.41 13.00
N ASP A 240 -7.14 16.48 14.21
CA ASP A 240 -6.68 15.66 15.31
C ASP A 240 -6.81 14.18 14.95
N LEU A 241 -5.68 13.51 14.82
CA LEU A 241 -5.63 12.07 14.71
C LEU A 241 -5.76 11.47 16.10
N ALA A 242 -6.63 10.48 16.26
CA ALA A 242 -6.68 9.71 17.48
C ALA A 242 -5.40 8.85 17.58
N LYS A 243 -4.32 9.46 18.07
CA LYS A 243 -2.97 8.86 18.05
C LYS A 243 -2.82 7.65 18.98
N GLY A 244 -3.72 7.38 19.88
CA GLY A 244 -3.73 6.21 20.76
C GLY A 244 -2.34 5.61 21.04
N LYS A 245 -2.15 4.34 20.66
CA LYS A 245 -0.87 3.61 20.76
C LYS A 245 -0.05 3.64 19.44
N VAL A 246 -0.23 4.65 18.59
CA VAL A 246 0.44 4.73 17.28
C VAL A 246 1.74 5.50 17.38
N ILE A 247 2.83 4.93 16.86
CA ILE A 247 4.17 5.53 16.87
C ILE A 247 4.39 6.31 15.58
N GLU A 248 4.74 7.59 15.67
CA GLU A 248 5.12 8.37 14.49
C GLU A 248 6.52 7.96 14.01
N LYS A 249 6.64 7.71 12.71
CA LYS A 249 7.91 7.38 12.04
C LYS A 249 8.14 8.32 10.85
N ALA A 250 9.23 9.07 10.91
CA ALA A 250 9.65 9.89 9.78
C ALA A 250 10.37 9.05 8.73
N ILE A 251 9.88 9.10 7.50
CA ILE A 251 10.50 8.50 6.33
C ILE A 251 11.48 9.51 5.73
N VAL A 252 12.73 9.12 5.63
CA VAL A 252 13.78 9.96 5.04
C VAL A 252 13.60 9.99 3.53
N CYS A 253 13.52 11.20 2.96
CA CYS A 253 13.42 11.38 1.53
C CYS A 253 14.77 11.15 0.85
N SER A 254 14.85 10.17 -0.06
CA SER A 254 16.05 9.85 -0.83
C SER A 254 16.27 10.83 -1.99
N VAL A 255 15.19 11.38 -2.53
CA VAL A 255 15.19 12.33 -3.64
C VAL A 255 14.37 13.57 -3.31
N LYS A 256 14.62 14.66 -4.03
CA LYS A 256 13.78 15.87 -3.92
C LYS A 256 12.40 15.58 -4.51
N TYR A 257 11.35 16.17 -3.93
CA TYR A 257 9.96 15.98 -4.41
C TYR A 257 9.78 16.25 -5.92
N SER A 258 10.46 17.26 -6.47
CA SER A 258 10.43 17.56 -7.90
C SER A 258 11.01 16.42 -8.75
N GLU A 259 12.08 15.77 -8.30
CA GLU A 259 12.67 14.62 -8.98
C GLU A 259 11.74 13.40 -8.93
N GLY A 260 11.12 13.13 -7.78
CA GLY A 260 10.12 12.06 -7.64
C GLY A 260 8.91 12.25 -8.56
N LEU A 261 8.43 13.51 -8.70
CA LEU A 261 7.35 13.85 -9.61
C LEU A 261 7.76 13.72 -11.08
N GLU A 262 9.00 14.08 -11.45
CA GLU A 262 9.50 13.87 -12.82
C GLU A 262 9.68 12.39 -13.17
N LYS A 263 10.10 11.55 -12.22
CA LYS A 263 10.11 10.09 -12.40
C LYS A 263 8.68 9.58 -12.68
N GLN A 264 7.70 10.06 -11.92
CA GLN A 264 6.29 9.71 -12.12
C GLN A 264 5.78 10.19 -13.50
N ARG A 265 6.08 11.43 -13.89
CA ARG A 265 5.71 11.98 -15.21
C ARG A 265 6.28 11.14 -16.35
N SER A 266 7.56 10.82 -16.29
CA SER A 266 8.25 10.00 -17.29
C SER A 266 7.59 8.62 -17.43
N HIS A 267 7.18 8.03 -16.32
CA HIS A 267 6.48 6.76 -16.30
C HIS A 267 5.08 6.84 -16.93
N ILE A 268 4.29 7.89 -16.61
CA ILE A 268 2.98 8.10 -17.24
C ILE A 268 3.11 8.21 -18.75
N LEU A 269 4.06 9.02 -19.23
CA LEU A 269 4.31 9.18 -20.66
C LEU A 269 4.75 7.88 -21.34
N SER A 270 5.49 7.02 -20.66
CA SER A 270 5.93 5.73 -21.23
C SER A 270 4.80 4.72 -21.41
N ILE A 271 3.74 4.80 -20.58
CA ILE A 271 2.58 3.90 -20.68
C ILE A 271 1.55 4.44 -21.69
N GLU A 272 1.39 5.77 -21.79
CA GLU A 272 0.41 6.40 -22.69
C GLU A 272 0.85 6.40 -24.16
N ILE A 273 2.12 6.11 -24.48
CA ILE A 273 2.58 5.94 -25.86
C ILE A 273 2.36 4.47 -26.24
N PRO A 274 1.35 4.12 -27.05
CA PRO A 274 1.25 2.78 -27.60
C PRO A 274 2.51 2.50 -28.41
N ASP A 275 3.14 1.34 -28.22
CA ASP A 275 4.20 0.83 -29.09
C ASP A 275 3.68 0.81 -30.54
N GLY A 276 3.99 1.83 -31.33
CA GLY A 276 3.60 1.89 -32.73
C GLY A 276 3.57 3.29 -33.34
N LEU A 277 4.71 3.92 -33.49
CA LEU A 277 4.99 4.85 -34.61
C LEU A 277 6.28 4.43 -35.27
#